data_fee2cd0b3b0fbac3098d542ef471f964
#
_entry.id   fee2cd0b3b0fbac3098d542ef471f964
#
_cell.length_a   1.000
_cell.length_b   1.000
_cell.length_c   1.000
_cell.angle_alpha   90.00
_cell.angle_beta   90.00
_cell.angle_gamma   90.00
#
_symmetry.space_group_name_H-M   'P 1'
#
loop_
_entity.id
_entity.type
_entity.pdbx_description
1 polymer ?
#
loop_
_entity_poly.entity_id
_entity_poly.type
_entity_poly.pdbx_seq_one_letter_code
_entity_poly.pdbx_strand_id
1 'polypeptide(L)'
;MGSTAKLLIQIVVCLNMIAAQESELLCKKTGLDFKSFQEVVHVTSSQSDVLDNWQGFKRSGEPEAVRRQRADVFAKSLAPALELAREIGVSIPGTALAQRLLKKVLDID
;
A
#
# COMPACT_ATOMS: atom_id res chain seq x y z
N MET A 1 22.82 -3.80 -1.24
CA MET A 1 21.63 -4.25 -0.49
C MET A 1 21.28 -5.66 -0.92
N GLY A 2 21.07 -6.55 0.04
CA GLY A 2 20.76 -7.94 -0.26
C GLY A 2 19.33 -8.15 -0.72
N SER A 3 19.07 -9.33 -1.29
CA SER A 3 17.71 -9.68 -1.77
C SER A 3 16.68 -9.67 -0.65
N THR A 4 17.06 -10.03 0.58
CA THR A 4 16.14 -9.98 1.73
C THR A 4 15.65 -8.55 1.97
N ALA A 5 16.55 -7.57 1.91
CA ALA A 5 16.15 -6.17 2.11
C ALA A 5 15.13 -5.72 1.07
N LYS A 6 15.27 -6.17 -0.19
CA LYS A 6 14.30 -5.85 -1.24
C LYS A 6 12.91 -6.40 -0.93
N LEU A 7 12.85 -7.61 -0.38
CA LEU A 7 11.57 -8.20 0.03
C LEU A 7 10.91 -7.37 1.14
N LEU A 8 11.71 -6.94 2.12
CA LEU A 8 11.19 -6.15 3.24
C LEU A 8 10.70 -4.77 2.78
N ILE A 9 11.38 -4.17 1.80
CA ILE A 9 10.94 -2.89 1.23
C ILE A 9 9.54 -3.03 0.63
N GLN A 10 9.26 -4.13 -0.06
CA GLN A 10 7.94 -4.35 -0.63
C GLN A 10 6.85 -4.43 0.44
N ILE A 11 7.16 -5.04 1.59
CA ILE A 11 6.21 -5.07 2.71
C ILE A 11 5.86 -3.64 3.14
N VAL A 12 6.87 -2.80 3.33
CA VAL A 12 6.65 -1.43 3.80
C VAL A 12 5.81 -0.64 2.79
N VAL A 13 6.16 -0.71 1.51
CA VAL A 13 5.42 0.01 0.46
C VAL A 13 3.96 -0.45 0.43
N CYS A 14 3.73 -1.75 0.41
CA CYS A 14 2.38 -2.29 0.28
C CYS A 14 1.50 -2.00 1.49
N LEU A 15 2.05 -2.09 2.70
CA LEU A 15 1.29 -1.75 3.90
C LEU A 15 0.98 -0.26 3.94
N ASN A 16 1.89 0.58 3.48
CA ASN A 16 1.63 2.02 3.38
C ASN A 16 0.54 2.32 2.35
N MET A 17 0.45 1.54 1.28
CA MET A 17 -0.64 1.70 0.30
C MET A 17 -2.01 1.40 0.93
N ILE A 18 -2.10 0.35 1.73
CA ILE A 18 -3.32 0.03 2.45
C ILE A 18 -3.69 1.16 3.41
N ALA A 19 -2.71 1.65 4.17
CA ALA A 19 -2.93 2.75 5.12
C ALA A 19 -3.43 4.01 4.39
N ALA A 20 -2.83 4.35 3.26
CA ALA A 20 -3.22 5.53 2.49
C ALA A 20 -4.66 5.41 1.98
N GLN A 21 -5.01 4.25 1.44
CA GLN A 21 -6.36 4.03 0.93
C GLN A 21 -7.41 4.16 2.03
N GLU A 22 -7.18 3.50 3.16
CA GLU A 22 -8.16 3.52 4.25
C GLU A 22 -8.29 4.90 4.86
N SER A 23 -7.18 5.62 4.97
CA SER A 23 -7.20 7.00 5.44
C SER A 23 -8.01 7.90 4.49
N GLU A 24 -7.82 7.72 3.19
CA GLU A 24 -8.55 8.50 2.21
C GLU A 24 -10.05 8.23 2.27
N LEU A 25 -10.44 6.96 2.43
CA LEU A 25 -11.85 6.60 2.56
C LEU A 25 -12.49 7.26 3.77
N LEU A 26 -11.79 7.26 4.91
CA LEU A 26 -12.31 7.89 6.12
C LEU A 26 -12.36 9.41 5.96
N CYS A 27 -11.39 10.02 5.31
CA CYS A 27 -11.43 11.45 5.03
C CYS A 27 -12.68 11.81 4.22
N LYS A 28 -12.97 11.02 3.18
CA LYS A 28 -14.16 11.27 2.34
C LYS A 28 -15.45 11.19 3.15
N LYS A 29 -15.54 10.22 4.05
CA LYS A 29 -16.76 10.00 4.84
C LYS A 29 -16.93 11.02 5.97
N THR A 30 -15.84 11.52 6.53
CA THR A 30 -15.91 12.46 7.66
C THR A 30 -15.85 13.92 7.21
N GLY A 31 -15.63 14.17 5.93
CA GLY A 31 -15.53 15.54 5.43
C GLY A 31 -14.17 16.18 5.63
N LEU A 32 -13.19 15.43 6.11
CA LEU A 32 -11.82 15.93 6.25
C LEU A 32 -11.16 15.95 4.86
N ASP A 33 -10.60 17.11 4.47
CA ASP A 33 -9.92 17.24 3.20
C ASP A 33 -8.65 16.38 3.19
N PHE A 34 -8.56 15.47 2.23
CA PHE A 34 -7.45 14.52 2.20
C PHE A 34 -6.11 15.23 1.99
N LYS A 35 -6.09 16.27 1.14
CA LYS A 35 -4.85 17.01 0.90
C LYS A 35 -4.34 17.68 2.16
N SER A 36 -5.25 18.28 2.93
CA SER A 36 -4.90 18.86 4.23
C SER A 36 -4.38 17.82 5.19
N PHE A 37 -5.00 16.63 5.19
CA PHE A 37 -4.54 15.50 5.99
C PHE A 37 -3.12 15.11 5.61
N GLN A 38 -2.83 15.01 4.30
CA GLN A 38 -1.48 14.69 3.82
C GLN A 38 -0.44 15.70 4.30
N GLU A 39 -0.79 17.00 4.30
CA GLU A 39 0.12 18.04 4.76
C GLU A 39 0.48 17.88 6.23
N VAL A 40 -0.50 17.54 7.07
CA VAL A 40 -0.26 17.31 8.49
C VAL A 40 0.60 16.06 8.69
N VAL A 41 0.26 14.97 8.00
CA VAL A 41 1.01 13.71 8.11
C VAL A 41 2.47 13.90 7.71
N HIS A 42 2.73 14.74 6.70
CA HIS A 42 4.07 14.97 6.18
C HIS A 42 5.05 15.48 7.25
N VAL A 43 4.56 16.20 8.26
CA VAL A 43 5.41 16.75 9.32
C VAL A 43 5.34 15.95 10.62
N THR A 44 4.79 14.74 10.56
CA THR A 44 4.67 13.84 11.73
C THR A 44 5.44 12.56 11.49
N SER A 45 5.48 11.71 12.52
CA SER A 45 6.09 10.38 12.41
C SER A 45 5.32 9.43 11.50
N SER A 46 4.14 9.83 11.04
CA SER A 46 3.31 9.05 10.11
C SER A 46 3.72 9.23 8.65
N GLN A 47 4.66 10.11 8.36
CA GLN A 47 5.06 10.45 7.00
C GLN A 47 5.58 9.22 6.25
N SER A 48 5.16 9.08 5.00
CA SER A 48 5.70 8.10 4.06
C SER A 48 5.58 8.65 2.65
N ASP A 49 6.50 8.24 1.78
CA ASP A 49 6.44 8.64 0.37
C ASP A 49 5.15 8.18 -0.29
N VAL A 50 4.65 7.00 0.06
CA VAL A 50 3.41 6.48 -0.50
C VAL A 50 2.25 7.39 -0.16
N LEU A 51 2.13 7.81 1.09
CA LEU A 51 1.04 8.68 1.51
C LEU A 51 1.20 10.08 0.91
N ASP A 52 2.41 10.63 0.90
CA ASP A 52 2.68 11.95 0.32
C ASP A 52 2.30 11.99 -1.16
N ASN A 53 2.49 10.90 -1.88
CA ASN A 53 2.28 10.81 -3.32
C ASN A 53 1.15 9.86 -3.68
N TRP A 54 0.15 9.72 -2.80
CA TRP A 54 -0.91 8.73 -2.97
C TRP A 54 -1.66 8.88 -4.29
N GLN A 55 -1.94 10.11 -4.71
CA GLN A 55 -2.64 10.37 -5.96
C GLN A 55 -1.83 9.81 -7.15
N GLY A 56 -0.52 9.94 -7.11
CA GLY A 56 0.37 9.39 -8.13
C GLY A 56 0.42 7.88 -8.10
N PHE A 57 0.40 7.28 -6.91
CA PHE A 57 0.34 5.82 -6.77
C PHE A 57 -0.98 5.26 -7.27
N LYS A 58 -2.09 5.91 -6.94
CA LYS A 58 -3.42 5.45 -7.34
C LYS A 58 -3.63 5.53 -8.85
N ARG A 59 -3.20 6.61 -9.47
CA ARG A 59 -3.42 6.88 -10.90
C ARG A 59 -4.85 6.63 -11.31
N SER A 60 -5.78 7.23 -10.57
CA SER A 60 -7.22 6.99 -10.77
C SER A 60 -7.72 7.35 -12.16
N GLY A 61 -6.97 8.17 -12.91
CA GLY A 61 -7.32 8.51 -14.29
C GLY A 61 -7.03 7.44 -15.31
N GLU A 62 -6.28 6.37 -14.93
CA GLU A 62 -6.00 5.27 -15.84
C GLU A 62 -7.19 4.33 -15.95
N PRO A 63 -7.30 3.57 -17.07
CA PRO A 63 -8.35 2.56 -17.21
C PRO A 63 -8.32 1.54 -16.07
N GLU A 64 -9.50 1.05 -15.70
CA GLU A 64 -9.63 0.09 -14.60
C GLU A 64 -8.77 -1.15 -14.82
N ALA A 65 -8.72 -1.67 -16.05
CA ALA A 65 -7.93 -2.86 -16.35
C ALA A 65 -6.44 -2.64 -16.05
N VAL A 66 -5.92 -1.45 -16.37
CA VAL A 66 -4.52 -1.11 -16.09
C VAL A 66 -4.28 -1.01 -14.59
N ARG A 67 -5.22 -0.38 -13.86
CA ARG A 67 -5.09 -0.26 -12.40
C ARG A 67 -5.14 -1.62 -11.71
N ARG A 68 -5.99 -2.54 -12.19
CA ARG A 68 -6.05 -3.91 -11.66
C ARG A 68 -4.76 -4.66 -11.91
N GLN A 69 -4.19 -4.51 -13.10
CA GLN A 69 -2.93 -5.17 -13.43
C GLN A 69 -1.81 -4.68 -12.51
N ARG A 70 -1.76 -3.38 -12.24
CA ARG A 70 -0.76 -2.82 -11.32
C ARG A 70 -0.97 -3.32 -9.90
N ALA A 71 -2.22 -3.40 -9.44
CA ALA A 71 -2.53 -3.96 -8.13
C ALA A 71 -2.06 -5.40 -8.01
N ASP A 72 -2.24 -6.20 -9.08
CA ASP A 72 -1.77 -7.58 -9.14
C ASP A 72 -0.25 -7.65 -9.02
N VAL A 73 0.47 -6.76 -9.68
CA VAL A 73 1.93 -6.71 -9.60
C VAL A 73 2.37 -6.45 -8.17
N PHE A 74 1.74 -5.49 -7.49
CA PHE A 74 2.06 -5.21 -6.09
C PHE A 74 1.73 -6.40 -5.19
N ALA A 75 0.58 -7.04 -5.40
CA ALA A 75 0.20 -8.20 -4.60
C ALA A 75 1.20 -9.35 -4.79
N LYS A 76 1.60 -9.61 -6.02
CA LYS A 76 2.59 -10.65 -6.33
C LYS A 76 3.96 -10.32 -5.76
N SER A 77 4.30 -9.05 -5.62
CA SER A 77 5.59 -8.64 -5.07
C SER A 77 5.76 -9.08 -3.62
N LEU A 78 4.68 -9.40 -2.91
CA LEU A 78 4.73 -9.86 -1.53
C LEU A 78 4.92 -11.37 -1.40
N ALA A 79 4.73 -12.12 -2.48
CA ALA A 79 4.82 -13.57 -2.43
C ALA A 79 6.18 -14.09 -1.95
N PRO A 80 7.33 -13.54 -2.42
CA PRO A 80 8.62 -14.01 -1.92
C PRO A 80 8.82 -13.78 -0.42
N ALA A 81 8.32 -12.66 0.12
CA ALA A 81 8.43 -12.39 1.56
C ALA A 81 7.59 -13.37 2.38
N LEU A 82 6.38 -13.67 1.89
CA LEU A 82 5.51 -14.65 2.55
C LEU A 82 6.11 -16.05 2.52
N GLU A 83 6.74 -16.40 1.40
CA GLU A 83 7.41 -17.68 1.29
C GLU A 83 8.61 -17.79 2.21
N LEU A 84 9.43 -16.75 2.27
CA LEU A 84 10.56 -16.70 3.19
C LEU A 84 10.10 -16.87 4.64
N ALA A 85 9.07 -16.13 5.03
CA ALA A 85 8.53 -16.22 6.38
C ALA A 85 8.08 -17.63 6.71
N ARG A 86 7.44 -18.32 5.76
CA ARG A 86 7.01 -19.69 5.94
C ARG A 86 8.20 -20.62 6.14
N GLU A 87 9.25 -20.45 5.33
CA GLU A 87 10.46 -21.28 5.41
C GLU A 87 11.19 -21.16 6.74
N ILE A 88 11.22 -19.95 7.30
CA ILE A 88 11.97 -19.72 8.55
C ILE A 88 11.07 -19.72 9.78
N GLY A 89 9.78 -20.03 9.62
CA GLY A 89 8.85 -20.18 10.74
C GLY A 89 8.43 -18.87 11.39
N VAL A 90 8.40 -17.78 10.64
CA VAL A 90 7.97 -16.47 11.14
C VAL A 90 6.58 -16.16 10.59
N SER A 91 5.69 -15.65 11.45
CA SER A 91 4.34 -15.25 11.04
C SER A 91 4.32 -13.76 10.70
N ILE A 92 3.83 -13.42 9.51
CA ILE A 92 3.67 -12.03 9.09
C ILE A 92 2.23 -11.81 8.59
N PRO A 93 1.25 -11.89 9.50
CA PRO A 93 -0.18 -11.81 9.10
C PRO A 93 -0.57 -10.49 8.45
N GLY A 94 0.08 -9.38 8.83
CA GLY A 94 -0.17 -8.10 8.18
C GLY A 94 0.15 -8.12 6.71
N THR A 95 1.28 -8.73 6.35
CA THR A 95 1.68 -8.88 4.95
C THR A 95 0.71 -9.78 4.19
N ALA A 96 0.29 -10.89 4.80
CA ALA A 96 -0.67 -11.80 4.18
C ALA A 96 -2.01 -11.10 3.92
N LEU A 97 -2.47 -10.32 4.87
CA LEU A 97 -3.71 -9.55 4.72
C LEU A 97 -3.55 -8.49 3.63
N ALA A 98 -2.43 -7.77 3.61
CA ALA A 98 -2.16 -6.75 2.61
C ALA A 98 -2.20 -7.35 1.20
N GLN A 99 -1.63 -8.53 1.01
CA GLN A 99 -1.64 -9.19 -0.30
C GLN A 99 -3.07 -9.38 -0.81
N ARG A 100 -3.98 -9.79 0.07
CA ARG A 100 -5.38 -9.97 -0.30
C ARG A 100 -6.07 -8.64 -0.59
N LEU A 101 -5.77 -7.61 0.17
CA LEU A 101 -6.41 -6.31 0.04
C LEU A 101 -5.92 -5.51 -1.17
N LEU A 102 -4.68 -5.72 -1.59
CA LEU A 102 -4.09 -4.95 -2.70
C LEU A 102 -4.86 -5.09 -4.00
N LYS A 103 -5.53 -6.21 -4.20
CA LYS A 103 -6.34 -6.41 -5.39
C LYS A 103 -7.47 -5.38 -5.52
N LYS A 104 -7.86 -4.76 -4.41
CA LYS A 104 -8.95 -3.79 -4.37
C LYS A 104 -8.47 -2.35 -4.17
N VAL A 105 -7.24 -2.16 -3.70
CA VAL A 105 -6.74 -0.84 -3.30
C VAL A 105 -6.73 0.16 -4.44
N LEU A 106 -6.34 -0.26 -5.62
CA LEU A 106 -6.24 0.61 -6.79
C LEU A 106 -7.52 0.62 -7.64
N ASP A 107 -8.53 -0.14 -7.24
CA ASP A 107 -9.82 -0.20 -7.94
C ASP A 107 -10.88 0.69 -7.30
N ILE A 108 -10.63 1.22 -6.12
CA ILE A 108 -11.64 1.95 -5.35
C ILE A 108 -11.50 3.45 -5.60
N ASP A 109 -12.61 4.08 -5.92
CA ASP A 109 -12.69 5.52 -6.12
C ASP A 109 -12.80 6.26 -4.80
#